data_47ec3dcadb06620fca0cf3ed51b0c606
#
_entry.id   47ec3dcadb06620fca0cf3ed51b0c606
#
_cell.length_a   1.000
_cell.length_b   1.000
_cell.length_c   1.000
_cell.angle_alpha   90.00
_cell.angle_beta   90.00
_cell.angle_gamma   90.00
#
_symmetry.space_group_name_H-M   'P 1'
#
loop_
_entity.id
_entity.type
_entity.pdbx_description
1 polymer ?
#
loop_
_entity_poly.entity_id
_entity_poly.type
_entity_poly.pdbx_seq_one_letter_code
_entity_poly.pdbx_strand_id
1 'polypeptide(L)'
;MKPGSSSAFAGRLVVVALLAAASQTARAQGSSSDGALFLLLPVGAQTVGMGQATVAARLGSESIWSNPSAIARHDKREVAIHHSETIAARGDVISVMLPYKSVGVFAVSANVLDFGNQQITDGGGTPIGLVLPRNLLFAGTFGASVGEHLSLGMTYKRLQYRVDCSGQCANVTTFSATSSAVDFGAQFDIPGDSAFRLGAAVRNVGTRLQINDQEQADPLPTRIELGLSYRVAAVQRYLSDIDLRLAGDIVATATADDPSARIGADLAYQKTMHLRAGYIANDTDGAKAAIGFGLGTGRLLFDIARTFGGLSEDAGKTPAYVSLRFAF
;
A
#
# COMPACT_ATOMS: atom_id res chain seq x y z
N MET A 1 15.00 40.51 -30.74
CA MET A 1 15.81 39.70 -29.81
C MET A 1 14.91 39.10 -28.80
N LYS A 2 14.65 37.79 -28.83
CA LYS A 2 13.86 37.06 -27.82
C LYS A 2 14.81 36.56 -26.72
N PRO A 3 14.55 36.73 -25.43
CA PRO A 3 15.37 36.09 -24.41
C PRO A 3 14.95 34.62 -24.27
N GLY A 4 15.97 33.77 -24.32
CA GLY A 4 15.83 32.31 -24.44
C GLY A 4 15.65 31.59 -23.13
N SER A 5 15.15 30.49 -23.26
CA SER A 5 15.02 29.12 -22.75
C SER A 5 15.98 28.62 -21.64
N SER A 6 16.55 29.45 -20.76
CA SER A 6 17.51 28.97 -19.74
C SER A 6 16.87 28.50 -18.40
N SER A 7 15.63 28.87 -18.12
CA SER A 7 14.97 28.48 -16.85
C SER A 7 14.45 27.04 -16.79
N ALA A 8 14.13 26.44 -17.95
CA ALA A 8 13.64 25.06 -18.02
C ALA A 8 14.74 24.02 -17.83
N PHE A 9 16.00 24.37 -18.12
CA PHE A 9 17.16 23.46 -17.97
C PHE A 9 17.64 23.38 -16.52
N ALA A 10 17.56 24.50 -15.78
CA ALA A 10 17.96 24.57 -14.37
C ALA A 10 17.02 23.74 -13.47
N GLY A 11 15.72 23.74 -13.75
CA GLY A 11 14.73 22.92 -12.99
C GLY A 11 14.92 21.42 -13.16
N ARG A 12 15.37 20.97 -14.35
CA ARG A 12 15.63 19.54 -14.61
C ARG A 12 16.88 19.01 -13.90
N LEU A 13 17.91 19.84 -13.75
CA LEU A 13 19.15 19.48 -13.06
C LEU A 13 18.96 19.39 -11.54
N VAL A 14 18.11 20.20 -10.95
CA VAL A 14 17.83 20.18 -9.49
C VAL A 14 17.05 18.92 -9.09
N VAL A 15 16.11 18.46 -9.91
CA VAL A 15 15.35 17.23 -9.63
C VAL A 15 16.25 15.99 -9.74
N VAL A 16 17.17 15.93 -10.70
CA VAL A 16 18.12 14.82 -10.84
C VAL A 16 19.14 14.82 -9.71
N ALA A 17 19.60 15.99 -9.24
CA ALA A 17 20.53 16.11 -8.12
C ALA A 17 19.91 15.73 -6.77
N LEU A 18 18.62 16.01 -6.54
CA LEU A 18 17.89 15.58 -5.35
C LEU A 18 17.67 14.06 -5.32
N LEU A 19 17.43 13.43 -6.47
CA LEU A 19 17.33 11.98 -6.60
C LEU A 19 18.67 11.26 -6.37
N ALA A 20 19.80 11.87 -6.80
CA ALA A 20 21.12 11.33 -6.58
C ALA A 20 21.62 11.49 -5.13
N ALA A 21 21.19 12.52 -4.41
CA ALA A 21 21.54 12.73 -3.01
C ALA A 21 20.78 11.78 -2.06
N ALA A 22 19.55 11.38 -2.41
CA ALA A 22 18.77 10.44 -1.63
C ALA A 22 19.34 9.01 -1.67
N SER A 23 20.11 8.66 -2.70
CA SER A 23 20.68 7.32 -2.86
C SER A 23 21.97 7.08 -2.05
N GLN A 24 22.60 8.11 -1.48
CA GLN A 24 23.87 7.96 -0.73
C GLN A 24 23.68 7.78 0.79
N THR A 25 22.53 8.12 1.34
CA THR A 25 22.27 7.97 2.78
C THR A 25 21.74 6.59 3.19
N ALA A 26 21.40 5.72 2.23
CA ALA A 26 20.85 4.39 2.50
C ALA A 26 21.91 3.27 2.73
N ARG A 27 23.21 3.59 2.64
CA ARG A 27 24.28 2.58 2.65
C ARG A 27 24.99 2.34 4.01
N ALA A 28 24.44 2.82 5.08
CA ALA A 28 25.07 2.63 6.38
C ALA A 28 24.08 2.09 7.40
N GLN A 29 23.81 0.77 7.34
CA GLN A 29 23.47 0.04 8.58
C GLN A 29 23.49 -1.46 8.29
N GLY A 30 24.18 -2.23 9.15
CA GLY A 30 24.22 -3.67 9.07
C GLY A 30 22.83 -4.30 9.12
N SER A 31 22.72 -5.54 8.70
CA SER A 31 21.52 -6.37 8.59
C SER A 31 20.67 -6.37 9.88
N SER A 32 19.95 -5.30 10.16
CA SER A 32 18.87 -5.30 11.13
C SER A 32 17.63 -5.84 10.40
N SER A 33 17.07 -6.93 10.89
CA SER A 33 15.78 -7.41 10.40
C SER A 33 14.72 -6.36 10.69
N ASP A 34 13.88 -6.04 9.68
CA ASP A 34 12.73 -5.15 9.90
C ASP A 34 11.74 -5.79 10.89
N GLY A 35 11.32 -4.99 11.86
CA GLY A 35 10.14 -5.27 12.67
C GLY A 35 8.86 -4.94 11.90
N ALA A 36 7.73 -5.44 12.39
CA ALA A 36 6.41 -5.11 11.85
C ALA A 36 6.25 -5.33 10.31
N LEU A 37 6.82 -6.41 9.76
CA LEU A 37 6.73 -6.76 8.34
C LEU A 37 5.29 -6.79 7.80
N PHE A 38 4.29 -6.94 8.66
CA PHE A 38 2.88 -6.87 8.28
C PHE A 38 2.48 -5.51 7.68
N LEU A 39 3.26 -4.44 7.89
CA LEU A 39 3.07 -3.15 7.22
C LEU A 39 3.34 -3.20 5.71
N LEU A 40 3.99 -4.25 5.24
CA LEU A 40 4.28 -4.49 3.83
C LEU A 40 3.14 -5.20 3.09
N LEU A 41 2.21 -5.81 3.83
CA LEU A 41 1.07 -6.51 3.24
C LEU A 41 0.15 -5.52 2.51
N PRO A 42 -0.25 -5.84 1.27
CA PRO A 42 -1.15 -4.97 0.52
C PRO A 42 -2.56 -4.98 1.10
N VAL A 43 -3.24 -3.85 1.02
CA VAL A 43 -4.65 -3.71 1.39
C VAL A 43 -5.46 -3.43 0.13
N GLY A 44 -6.53 -4.20 -0.05
CA GLY A 44 -7.52 -4.02 -1.09
C GLY A 44 -7.27 -4.78 -2.38
N ALA A 45 -8.36 -5.24 -2.98
CA ALA A 45 -8.33 -6.09 -4.17
C ALA A 45 -7.94 -5.33 -5.45
N GLN A 46 -8.24 -4.02 -5.55
CA GLN A 46 -7.78 -3.22 -6.69
C GLN A 46 -6.26 -3.05 -6.68
N THR A 47 -5.72 -2.72 -5.50
CA THR A 47 -4.27 -2.59 -5.30
C THR A 47 -3.54 -3.86 -5.70
N VAL A 48 -4.04 -5.00 -5.25
CA VAL A 48 -3.46 -6.31 -5.56
C VAL A 48 -3.61 -6.66 -7.04
N GLY A 49 -4.80 -6.49 -7.62
CA GLY A 49 -5.05 -6.77 -9.03
C GLY A 49 -4.17 -5.95 -9.98
N MET A 50 -3.74 -4.76 -9.55
CA MET A 50 -2.80 -3.89 -10.26
C MET A 50 -1.33 -4.23 -9.99
N GLY A 51 -1.00 -5.39 -9.39
CA GLY A 51 0.37 -5.71 -8.99
C GLY A 51 0.96 -4.69 -8.03
N GLN A 52 0.13 -4.05 -7.21
CA GLN A 52 0.49 -2.98 -6.29
C GLN A 52 1.15 -1.74 -6.96
N ALA A 53 1.01 -1.56 -8.27
CA ALA A 53 1.45 -0.36 -8.99
C ALA A 53 0.42 0.75 -8.80
N THR A 54 0.41 1.41 -7.64
CA THR A 54 -0.70 2.27 -7.20
C THR A 54 -0.29 3.64 -6.65
N VAL A 55 1.00 3.95 -6.61
CA VAL A 55 1.52 5.20 -6.03
C VAL A 55 0.98 6.44 -6.77
N ALA A 56 0.81 6.35 -8.08
CA ALA A 56 0.19 7.40 -8.89
C ALA A 56 -1.30 7.15 -9.19
N ALA A 57 -1.89 6.02 -8.75
CA ALA A 57 -3.30 5.72 -8.96
C ALA A 57 -4.20 6.39 -7.90
N ARG A 58 -5.52 6.50 -8.21
CA ARG A 58 -6.55 6.97 -7.27
C ARG A 58 -7.59 5.88 -7.14
N LEU A 59 -7.51 5.12 -6.06
CA LEU A 59 -8.28 3.89 -5.82
C LEU A 59 -9.27 4.03 -4.64
N GLY A 60 -9.72 5.26 -4.33
CA GLY A 60 -10.57 5.50 -3.17
C GLY A 60 -9.85 5.16 -1.87
N SER A 61 -10.54 4.48 -0.95
CA SER A 61 -10.01 4.11 0.37
C SER A 61 -8.75 3.23 0.34
N GLU A 62 -8.52 2.45 -0.72
CA GLU A 62 -7.30 1.64 -0.84
C GLU A 62 -6.04 2.52 -0.94
N SER A 63 -6.18 3.75 -1.47
CA SER A 63 -5.08 4.71 -1.58
C SER A 63 -4.50 5.14 -0.23
N ILE A 64 -5.26 5.07 0.86
CA ILE A 64 -4.80 5.35 2.23
C ILE A 64 -3.53 4.54 2.54
N TRP A 65 -3.47 3.31 2.01
CA TRP A 65 -2.44 2.32 2.29
C TRP A 65 -1.26 2.35 1.31
N SER A 66 -1.37 3.09 0.19
CA SER A 66 -0.29 3.21 -0.80
C SER A 66 0.29 4.62 -0.89
N ASN A 67 -0.57 5.61 -1.13
CA ASN A 67 -0.18 7.01 -1.23
C ASN A 67 -1.29 7.91 -0.67
N PRO A 68 -1.13 8.51 0.51
CA PRO A 68 -2.18 9.30 1.15
C PRO A 68 -2.63 10.53 0.35
N SER A 69 -1.80 11.05 -0.56
CA SER A 69 -2.20 12.17 -1.41
C SER A 69 -3.27 11.81 -2.45
N ALA A 70 -3.40 10.53 -2.76
CA ALA A 70 -4.34 10.05 -3.78
C ALA A 70 -5.81 10.20 -3.36
N ILE A 71 -6.10 10.37 -2.06
CA ILE A 71 -7.46 10.66 -1.58
C ILE A 71 -7.84 12.14 -1.73
N ALA A 72 -6.89 13.06 -1.92
CA ALA A 72 -7.10 14.51 -1.87
C ALA A 72 -8.19 15.02 -2.82
N ARG A 73 -8.44 14.32 -3.93
CA ARG A 73 -9.43 14.68 -4.94
C ARG A 73 -10.65 13.74 -4.96
N HIS A 74 -10.82 12.97 -3.89
CA HIS A 74 -12.01 12.14 -3.73
C HIS A 74 -13.18 13.02 -3.32
N ASP A 75 -14.30 12.94 -4.04
CA ASP A 75 -15.43 13.85 -3.92
C ASP A 75 -16.65 13.24 -3.21
N LYS A 76 -16.64 11.93 -2.97
CA LYS A 76 -17.74 11.20 -2.32
C LYS A 76 -17.31 10.69 -0.95
N ARG A 77 -18.28 10.60 -0.03
CA ARG A 77 -18.09 9.83 1.19
C ARG A 77 -17.99 8.35 0.83
N GLU A 78 -17.09 7.64 1.45
CA GLU A 78 -16.89 6.21 1.16
C GLU A 78 -16.71 5.44 2.47
N VAL A 79 -17.37 4.29 2.56
CA VAL A 79 -17.10 3.24 3.54
C VAL A 79 -16.65 2.02 2.78
N ALA A 80 -15.56 1.41 3.24
CA ALA A 80 -14.98 0.25 2.60
C ALA A 80 -14.63 -0.84 3.61
N ILE A 81 -14.78 -2.08 3.19
CA ILE A 81 -14.32 -3.27 3.91
C ILE A 81 -13.44 -4.05 2.94
N HIS A 82 -12.25 -4.44 3.42
CA HIS A 82 -11.31 -5.26 2.68
C HIS A 82 -10.97 -6.49 3.50
N HIS A 83 -11.08 -7.65 2.87
CA HIS A 83 -10.70 -8.94 3.44
C HIS A 83 -9.55 -9.53 2.64
N SER A 84 -8.57 -10.10 3.33
CA SER A 84 -7.45 -10.81 2.70
C SER A 84 -7.17 -12.13 3.41
N GLU A 85 -6.89 -13.14 2.63
CA GLU A 85 -6.42 -14.42 3.11
C GLU A 85 -5.08 -14.73 2.42
N THR A 86 -4.02 -14.78 3.22
CA THR A 86 -2.67 -15.07 2.75
C THR A 86 -2.13 -16.32 3.44
N ILE A 87 -0.94 -16.76 3.08
CA ILE A 87 -0.27 -17.86 3.80
C ILE A 87 0.04 -17.47 5.26
N ALA A 88 0.38 -16.20 5.49
CA ALA A 88 0.86 -15.73 6.78
C ALA A 88 -0.29 -15.35 7.72
N ALA A 89 -1.34 -14.70 7.21
CA ALA A 89 -2.39 -14.13 8.05
C ALA A 89 -3.70 -13.92 7.27
N ARG A 90 -4.80 -13.79 8.03
CA ARG A 90 -6.05 -13.18 7.58
C ARG A 90 -6.05 -11.73 7.95
N GLY A 91 -6.43 -10.86 7.03
CA GLY A 91 -6.50 -9.41 7.25
C GLY A 91 -7.91 -8.89 7.00
N ASP A 92 -8.41 -8.10 7.94
CA ASP A 92 -9.69 -7.40 7.84
C ASP A 92 -9.46 -5.90 8.04
N VAL A 93 -9.88 -5.10 7.06
CA VAL A 93 -9.72 -3.65 7.09
C VAL A 93 -11.07 -2.98 6.91
N ILE A 94 -11.37 -2.02 7.75
CA ILE A 94 -12.46 -1.07 7.55
C ILE A 94 -11.89 0.33 7.37
N SER A 95 -12.43 1.09 6.41
CA SER A 95 -12.03 2.46 6.12
C SER A 95 -13.23 3.34 5.89
N VAL A 96 -13.16 4.57 6.37
CA VAL A 96 -14.16 5.62 6.16
C VAL A 96 -13.45 6.86 5.63
N MET A 97 -13.93 7.39 4.50
CA MET A 97 -13.44 8.64 3.92
C MET A 97 -14.53 9.70 3.91
N LEU A 98 -14.15 10.91 4.30
CA LEU A 98 -15.03 12.06 4.47
C LEU A 98 -14.43 13.28 3.76
N PRO A 99 -14.88 13.60 2.53
CA PRO A 99 -14.47 14.82 1.84
C PRO A 99 -15.16 16.05 2.45
N TYR A 100 -14.37 17.10 2.64
CA TYR A 100 -14.83 18.43 3.04
C TYR A 100 -14.42 19.44 1.99
N LYS A 101 -15.41 20.15 1.42
CA LYS A 101 -15.15 21.17 0.41
C LYS A 101 -14.16 22.20 0.92
N SER A 102 -13.19 22.59 0.07
CA SER A 102 -12.17 23.61 0.33
C SER A 102 -11.17 23.29 1.44
N VAL A 103 -11.27 22.14 2.10
CA VAL A 103 -10.33 21.71 3.14
C VAL A 103 -9.49 20.53 2.66
N GLY A 104 -10.15 19.47 2.20
CA GLY A 104 -9.52 18.23 1.79
C GLY A 104 -10.36 17.02 2.20
N VAL A 105 -9.73 15.85 2.22
CA VAL A 105 -10.36 14.57 2.56
C VAL A 105 -9.72 14.03 3.82
N PHE A 106 -10.54 13.72 4.81
CA PHE A 106 -10.13 12.98 6.00
C PHE A 106 -10.54 11.53 5.85
N ALA A 107 -9.69 10.63 6.33
CA ALA A 107 -10.02 9.22 6.41
C ALA A 107 -9.54 8.61 7.72
N VAL A 108 -10.29 7.62 8.19
CA VAL A 108 -9.91 6.78 9.32
C VAL A 108 -10.03 5.33 8.92
N SER A 109 -9.08 4.51 9.38
CA SER A 109 -9.05 3.09 9.04
C SER A 109 -8.58 2.26 10.23
N ALA A 110 -9.11 1.05 10.32
CA ALA A 110 -8.64 0.03 11.25
C ALA A 110 -8.33 -1.24 10.47
N ASN A 111 -7.19 -1.85 10.75
CA ASN A 111 -6.74 -3.11 10.16
C ASN A 111 -6.44 -4.11 11.27
N VAL A 112 -7.01 -5.29 11.18
CA VAL A 112 -6.78 -6.44 12.07
C VAL A 112 -6.13 -7.54 11.26
N LEU A 113 -4.97 -8.00 11.70
CA LEU A 113 -4.27 -9.15 11.13
C LEU A 113 -4.24 -10.28 12.14
N ASP A 114 -4.81 -11.42 11.79
CA ASP A 114 -4.87 -12.64 12.59
C ASP A 114 -3.97 -13.71 11.96
N PHE A 115 -2.92 -14.11 12.67
CA PHE A 115 -1.94 -15.12 12.22
C PHE A 115 -2.39 -16.55 12.55
N GLY A 116 -3.60 -16.72 13.06
CA GLY A 116 -4.16 -18.00 13.45
C GLY A 116 -3.61 -18.54 14.77
N ASN A 117 -4.20 -19.62 15.23
CA ASN A 117 -3.80 -20.29 16.46
C ASN A 117 -2.56 -21.16 16.19
N GLN A 118 -1.48 -20.91 16.91
CA GLN A 118 -0.26 -21.70 16.86
C GLN A 118 -0.21 -22.62 18.08
N GLN A 119 -0.19 -23.92 17.83
CA GLN A 119 -0.17 -24.93 18.89
C GLN A 119 1.22 -25.10 19.48
N ILE A 120 1.32 -25.06 20.80
CA ILE A 120 2.53 -25.42 21.53
C ILE A 120 2.40 -26.87 21.98
N THR A 121 3.45 -27.65 21.76
CA THR A 121 3.56 -29.03 22.18
C THR A 121 4.67 -29.20 23.21
N ASP A 122 4.56 -30.20 24.08
CA ASP A 122 5.66 -30.65 24.93
C ASP A 122 6.73 -31.43 24.14
N GLY A 123 7.80 -31.84 24.81
CA GLY A 123 8.87 -32.63 24.17
C GLY A 123 8.44 -34.00 23.63
N GLY A 124 7.23 -34.47 23.99
CA GLY A 124 6.62 -35.68 23.48
C GLY A 124 5.62 -35.44 22.33
N GLY A 125 5.44 -34.19 21.91
CA GLY A 125 4.48 -33.83 20.86
C GLY A 125 3.04 -33.65 21.34
N THR A 126 2.77 -33.70 22.65
CA THR A 126 1.42 -33.49 23.19
C THR A 126 1.08 -32.01 23.22
N PRO A 127 -0.10 -31.59 22.72
CA PRO A 127 -0.54 -30.21 22.79
C PRO A 127 -0.72 -29.76 24.25
N ILE A 128 -0.05 -28.66 24.62
CA ILE A 128 -0.09 -28.11 25.99
C ILE A 128 -0.63 -26.67 26.03
N GLY A 129 -0.62 -25.95 24.89
CA GLY A 129 -1.10 -24.58 24.84
C GLY A 129 -1.32 -24.07 23.43
N LEU A 130 -1.87 -22.84 23.35
CA LEU A 130 -2.12 -22.11 22.11
C LEU A 130 -1.55 -20.70 22.23
N VAL A 131 -0.84 -20.26 21.19
CA VAL A 131 -0.40 -18.89 21.00
C VAL A 131 -1.21 -18.26 19.89
N LEU A 132 -1.72 -17.06 20.14
CA LEU A 132 -2.61 -16.31 19.23
C LEU A 132 -1.99 -14.94 18.90
N PRO A 133 -1.14 -14.87 17.87
CA PRO A 133 -0.56 -13.60 17.46
C PRO A 133 -1.59 -12.79 16.65
N ARG A 134 -1.77 -11.52 17.03
CA ARG A 134 -2.65 -10.56 16.34
C ARG A 134 -1.99 -9.21 16.24
N ASN A 135 -2.14 -8.55 15.11
CA ASN A 135 -1.70 -7.18 14.91
C ASN A 135 -2.90 -6.29 14.65
N LEU A 136 -2.90 -5.15 15.32
CA LEU A 136 -3.90 -4.09 15.15
C LEU A 136 -3.19 -2.87 14.61
N LEU A 137 -3.80 -2.20 13.63
CA LEU A 137 -3.29 -0.96 13.08
C LEU A 137 -4.45 0.02 12.89
N PHE A 138 -4.32 1.19 13.50
CA PHE A 138 -5.22 2.31 13.30
C PHE A 138 -4.51 3.37 12.46
N ALA A 139 -5.21 3.91 11.47
CA ALA A 139 -4.69 4.95 10.60
C ALA A 139 -5.64 6.15 10.53
N GLY A 140 -5.09 7.34 10.66
CA GLY A 140 -5.75 8.61 10.40
C GLY A 140 -5.06 9.28 9.23
N THR A 141 -5.79 9.60 8.16
CA THR A 141 -5.23 10.14 6.91
C THR A 141 -5.88 11.48 6.58
N PHE A 142 -5.08 12.41 6.10
CA PHE A 142 -5.52 13.66 5.51
C PHE A 142 -4.88 13.85 4.14
N GLY A 143 -5.70 14.23 3.15
CA GLY A 143 -5.25 14.57 1.80
C GLY A 143 -5.86 15.88 1.34
N ALA A 144 -5.06 16.76 0.75
CA ALA A 144 -5.49 18.06 0.24
C ALA A 144 -4.90 18.35 -1.15
N SER A 145 -5.67 19.04 -1.98
CA SER A 145 -5.22 19.56 -3.27
C SER A 145 -4.62 20.93 -3.10
N VAL A 146 -3.45 21.14 -3.69
CA VAL A 146 -2.74 22.43 -3.75
C VAL A 146 -2.80 22.90 -5.19
N GLY A 147 -3.70 23.82 -5.48
CA GLY A 147 -4.01 24.23 -6.84
C GLY A 147 -4.61 23.10 -7.68
N GLU A 148 -4.45 23.20 -9.00
CA GLU A 148 -5.10 22.30 -9.95
C GLU A 148 -4.35 20.98 -10.16
N HIS A 149 -3.04 20.97 -9.94
CA HIS A 149 -2.17 19.87 -10.37
C HIS A 149 -1.57 19.06 -9.22
N LEU A 150 -1.31 19.67 -8.07
CA LEU A 150 -0.64 19.02 -6.94
C LEU A 150 -1.66 18.51 -5.92
N SER A 151 -1.43 17.31 -5.41
CA SER A 151 -2.12 16.73 -4.26
C SER A 151 -1.08 16.29 -3.24
N LEU A 152 -1.29 16.59 -1.97
CA LEU A 152 -0.44 16.21 -0.85
C LEU A 152 -1.27 15.41 0.16
N GLY A 153 -0.61 14.53 0.89
CA GLY A 153 -1.28 13.75 1.91
C GLY A 153 -0.34 13.22 2.98
N MET A 154 -0.92 12.93 4.12
CA MET A 154 -0.24 12.36 5.28
C MET A 154 -1.13 11.34 5.95
N THR A 155 -0.54 10.23 6.43
CA THR A 155 -1.21 9.23 7.28
C THR A 155 -0.41 9.07 8.56
N TYR A 156 -1.08 9.17 9.70
CA TYR A 156 -0.54 8.72 10.99
C TYR A 156 -1.06 7.32 11.28
N LYS A 157 -0.16 6.42 11.69
CA LYS A 157 -0.45 5.01 12.02
C LYS A 157 -0.09 4.72 13.47
N ARG A 158 -0.97 4.03 14.18
CA ARG A 158 -0.69 3.44 15.49
C ARG A 158 -0.78 1.93 15.35
N LEU A 159 0.33 1.25 15.66
CA LEU A 159 0.49 -0.19 15.56
C LEU A 159 0.46 -0.80 16.96
N GLN A 160 -0.22 -1.94 17.08
CA GLN A 160 -0.16 -2.79 18.26
C GLN A 160 0.11 -4.23 17.79
N TYR A 161 1.22 -4.76 18.20
CA TYR A 161 1.53 -6.18 18.10
C TYR A 161 1.12 -6.86 19.40
N ARG A 162 0.31 -7.91 19.32
CA ARG A 162 -0.20 -8.60 20.48
C ARG A 162 -0.06 -10.10 20.31
N VAL A 163 0.42 -10.77 21.36
CA VAL A 163 0.48 -12.22 21.44
C VAL A 163 -0.25 -12.64 22.72
N ASP A 164 -1.34 -13.37 22.56
CA ASP A 164 -2.08 -13.97 23.68
C ASP A 164 -1.67 -15.44 23.82
N CYS A 165 -1.60 -15.91 25.05
CA CYS A 165 -1.34 -17.31 25.40
C CYS A 165 -2.55 -17.91 26.11
N SER A 166 -2.92 -19.14 25.75
CA SER A 166 -3.94 -19.94 26.42
C SER A 166 -3.40 -21.35 26.73
N GLY A 167 -3.50 -21.79 27.98
CA GLY A 167 -2.92 -23.05 28.43
C GLY A 167 -1.47 -22.89 28.92
N GLN A 168 -0.66 -23.95 28.77
CA GLN A 168 0.74 -23.94 29.16
C GLN A 168 1.58 -23.50 27.95
N CYS A 169 1.97 -22.22 27.95
CA CYS A 169 2.78 -21.66 26.85
C CYS A 169 4.26 -21.62 27.16
N ALA A 170 4.72 -22.39 28.10
CA ALA A 170 6.13 -22.48 28.51
C ALA A 170 6.79 -21.09 28.71
N ASN A 171 7.63 -20.68 27.77
CA ASN A 171 8.36 -19.43 27.83
C ASN A 171 7.67 -18.27 27.07
N VAL A 172 6.49 -18.50 26.50
CA VAL A 172 5.72 -17.45 25.81
C VAL A 172 4.74 -16.81 26.78
N THR A 173 5.07 -15.62 27.24
CA THR A 173 4.17 -14.80 28.06
C THR A 173 3.29 -13.96 27.15
N THR A 174 2.04 -13.68 27.57
CA THR A 174 1.21 -12.67 26.90
C THR A 174 1.94 -11.33 26.92
N PHE A 175 2.15 -10.75 25.74
CA PHE A 175 2.78 -9.45 25.63
C PHE A 175 2.11 -8.57 24.58
N SER A 176 2.30 -7.27 24.69
CA SER A 176 1.84 -6.28 23.74
C SER A 176 2.94 -5.25 23.51
N ALA A 177 3.29 -5.03 22.25
CA ALA A 177 4.21 -3.98 21.83
C ALA A 177 3.48 -2.96 20.95
N THR A 178 3.82 -1.69 21.06
CA THR A 178 3.20 -0.64 20.29
C THR A 178 4.26 0.24 19.61
N SER A 179 3.94 0.69 18.39
CA SER A 179 4.78 1.62 17.64
C SER A 179 3.89 2.63 16.92
N SER A 180 4.48 3.68 16.38
CA SER A 180 3.80 4.68 15.57
C SER A 180 4.60 4.96 14.31
N ALA A 181 3.90 5.19 13.21
CA ALA A 181 4.50 5.53 11.94
C ALA A 181 3.74 6.66 11.25
N VAL A 182 4.42 7.33 10.34
CA VAL A 182 3.83 8.37 9.48
C VAL A 182 4.17 8.03 8.03
N ASP A 183 3.19 8.24 7.15
CA ASP A 183 3.38 8.21 5.70
C ASP A 183 3.17 9.61 5.14
N PHE A 184 3.95 9.97 4.14
CA PHE A 184 3.77 11.17 3.34
C PHE A 184 3.60 10.81 1.88
N GLY A 185 2.75 11.56 1.17
CA GLY A 185 2.51 11.34 -0.23
C GLY A 185 2.32 12.62 -1.02
N ALA A 186 2.69 12.55 -2.29
CA ALA A 186 2.46 13.60 -3.28
C ALA A 186 2.00 12.98 -4.59
N GLN A 187 1.06 13.63 -5.29
CA GLN A 187 0.69 13.32 -6.67
C GLN A 187 0.65 14.59 -7.48
N PHE A 188 1.10 14.50 -8.72
CA PHE A 188 1.13 15.63 -9.66
C PHE A 188 0.47 15.23 -10.99
N ASP A 189 -0.63 15.91 -11.33
CA ASP A 189 -1.29 15.79 -12.63
C ASP A 189 -0.54 16.70 -13.63
N ILE A 190 -0.04 16.14 -14.74
CA ILE A 190 0.78 16.90 -15.70
C ILE A 190 -0.07 17.94 -16.42
N PRO A 191 0.30 19.24 -16.38
CA PRO A 191 -0.44 20.30 -17.07
C PRO A 191 -0.50 20.07 -18.57
N GLY A 192 -1.69 20.25 -19.14
CA GLY A 192 -1.91 20.08 -20.59
C GLY A 192 -2.06 18.63 -21.04
N ASP A 193 -1.77 17.66 -20.18
CA ASP A 193 -2.00 16.24 -20.44
C ASP A 193 -2.57 15.54 -19.22
N SER A 194 -3.91 15.52 -19.11
CA SER A 194 -4.62 14.86 -18.01
C SER A 194 -4.50 13.32 -18.02
N ALA A 195 -3.84 12.76 -19.03
CA ALA A 195 -3.61 11.32 -19.12
C ALA A 195 -2.51 10.84 -18.18
N PHE A 196 -1.50 11.69 -17.91
CA PHE A 196 -0.35 11.34 -17.08
C PHE A 196 -0.46 11.89 -15.66
N ARG A 197 -0.08 11.06 -14.70
CA ARG A 197 0.08 11.44 -13.29
C ARG A 197 1.35 10.82 -12.73
N LEU A 198 2.12 11.64 -12.00
CA LEU A 198 3.25 11.21 -11.20
C LEU A 198 2.82 11.04 -9.74
N GLY A 199 3.42 10.11 -9.06
CA GLY A 199 3.23 9.86 -7.63
C GLY A 199 4.54 9.63 -6.92
N ALA A 200 4.63 10.09 -5.68
CA ALA A 200 5.71 9.80 -4.76
C ALA A 200 5.15 9.55 -3.37
N ALA A 201 5.71 8.60 -2.65
CA ALA A 201 5.36 8.34 -1.26
C ALA A 201 6.58 7.92 -0.45
N VAL A 202 6.60 8.31 0.81
CA VAL A 202 7.51 7.78 1.84
C VAL A 202 6.62 7.18 2.92
N ARG A 203 6.80 5.90 3.21
CA ARG A 203 5.90 5.17 4.09
C ARG A 203 6.63 4.54 5.27
N ASN A 204 5.88 4.36 6.36
CA ASN A 204 6.31 3.67 7.57
C ASN A 204 7.51 4.32 8.26
N VAL A 205 7.65 5.65 8.19
CA VAL A 205 8.66 6.39 8.96
C VAL A 205 8.19 6.49 10.40
N GLY A 206 8.87 5.86 11.34
CA GLY A 206 8.36 5.85 12.70
C GLY A 206 9.32 5.33 13.77
N THR A 207 8.75 5.09 14.95
CA THR A 207 9.48 4.57 16.10
C THR A 207 9.75 3.07 15.92
N ARG A 208 10.91 2.61 16.39
CA ARG A 208 11.24 1.18 16.38
C ARG A 208 10.20 0.38 17.15
N LEU A 209 9.89 -0.82 16.68
CA LEU A 209 9.03 -1.76 17.40
C LEU A 209 9.85 -2.48 18.45
N GLN A 210 9.53 -2.21 19.71
CA GLN A 210 10.19 -2.84 20.85
C GLN A 210 9.27 -3.92 21.43
N ILE A 211 9.70 -5.18 21.39
CA ILE A 211 8.92 -6.32 21.88
C ILE A 211 9.32 -6.67 23.31
N ASN A 212 10.60 -6.80 23.59
CA ASN A 212 11.11 -7.22 24.90
C ASN A 212 12.06 -6.20 25.51
N ASP A 213 13.08 -5.75 24.76
CA ASP A 213 14.18 -4.92 25.23
C ASP A 213 14.45 -3.77 24.27
N GLN A 214 14.90 -2.62 24.78
CA GLN A 214 15.24 -1.46 23.94
C GLN A 214 16.43 -1.74 23.02
N GLU A 215 17.35 -2.58 23.44
CA GLU A 215 18.52 -2.96 22.64
C GLU A 215 18.14 -3.86 21.45
N GLN A 216 16.97 -4.51 21.50
CA GLN A 216 16.43 -5.39 20.47
C GLN A 216 15.25 -4.76 19.69
N ALA A 217 15.10 -3.44 19.74
CA ALA A 217 14.04 -2.77 19.03
C ALA A 217 14.32 -2.73 17.51
N ASP A 218 13.41 -3.32 16.73
CA ASP A 218 13.52 -3.42 15.28
C ASP A 218 13.02 -2.16 14.58
N PRO A 219 13.70 -1.67 13.53
CA PRO A 219 13.20 -0.56 12.71
C PRO A 219 11.92 -0.96 11.99
N LEU A 220 11.09 0.03 11.66
CA LEU A 220 9.95 -0.21 10.78
C LEU A 220 10.42 -0.31 9.32
N PRO A 221 9.71 -1.09 8.47
CA PRO A 221 10.05 -1.27 7.06
C PRO A 221 9.73 0.00 6.26
N THR A 222 10.59 1.01 6.38
CA THR A 222 10.45 2.28 5.67
C THR A 222 10.61 2.06 4.17
N ARG A 223 9.67 2.61 3.38
CA ARG A 223 9.66 2.54 1.92
C ARG A 223 9.67 3.92 1.29
N ILE A 224 10.42 4.05 0.19
CA ILE A 224 10.36 5.19 -0.73
C ILE A 224 9.81 4.65 -2.05
N GLU A 225 8.75 5.25 -2.52
CA GLU A 225 7.98 4.77 -3.66
C GLU A 225 7.81 5.90 -4.68
N LEU A 226 8.10 5.62 -5.96
CA LEU A 226 7.88 6.53 -7.08
C LEU A 226 7.00 5.83 -8.11
N GLY A 227 6.02 6.52 -8.64
CA GLY A 227 5.06 5.93 -9.55
C GLY A 227 4.63 6.85 -10.68
N LEU A 228 4.19 6.22 -11.76
CA LEU A 228 3.58 6.83 -12.93
C LEU A 228 2.26 6.13 -13.22
N SER A 229 1.22 6.89 -13.55
CA SER A 229 -0.04 6.38 -14.08
C SER A 229 -0.36 7.09 -15.40
N TYR A 230 -0.80 6.30 -16.38
CA TYR A 230 -1.16 6.78 -17.72
C TYR A 230 -2.50 6.25 -18.16
N ARG A 231 -3.44 7.14 -18.51
CA ARG A 231 -4.69 6.78 -19.18
C ARG A 231 -4.46 6.72 -20.69
N VAL A 232 -4.73 5.59 -21.29
CA VAL A 232 -4.50 5.38 -22.74
C VAL A 232 -5.62 6.04 -23.54
N ALA A 233 -5.48 7.34 -23.82
CA ALA A 233 -6.48 8.14 -24.49
C ALA A 233 -6.83 7.60 -25.90
N ALA A 234 -5.91 6.91 -26.58
CA ALA A 234 -6.15 6.27 -27.86
C ALA A 234 -7.27 5.20 -27.77
N VAL A 235 -7.30 4.39 -26.70
CA VAL A 235 -8.34 3.37 -26.51
C VAL A 235 -9.71 4.03 -26.39
N GLN A 236 -9.84 5.07 -25.57
CA GLN A 236 -11.09 5.77 -25.35
C GLN A 236 -11.59 6.49 -26.62
N ARG A 237 -10.69 6.91 -27.51
CA ARG A 237 -11.05 7.56 -28.80
C ARG A 237 -11.74 6.59 -29.75
N TYR A 238 -11.31 5.32 -29.79
CA TYR A 238 -11.88 4.30 -30.70
C TYR A 238 -12.97 3.45 -30.03
N LEU A 239 -12.91 3.28 -28.70
CA LEU A 239 -13.80 2.46 -27.90
C LEU A 239 -14.28 3.30 -26.70
N SER A 240 -15.32 4.12 -26.91
CA SER A 240 -15.83 5.11 -25.95
C SER A 240 -16.23 4.50 -24.58
N ASP A 241 -16.60 3.23 -24.57
CA ASP A 241 -17.04 2.50 -23.39
C ASP A 241 -15.87 1.89 -22.59
N ILE A 242 -14.64 1.96 -23.14
CA ILE A 242 -13.44 1.36 -22.53
C ILE A 242 -12.49 2.46 -22.03
N ASP A 243 -12.11 2.39 -20.77
CA ASP A 243 -11.02 3.19 -20.16
C ASP A 243 -9.88 2.22 -19.80
N LEU A 244 -8.71 2.41 -20.40
CA LEU A 244 -7.50 1.65 -20.08
C LEU A 244 -6.52 2.53 -19.35
N ARG A 245 -6.11 2.10 -18.17
CA ARG A 245 -5.04 2.73 -17.37
C ARG A 245 -3.88 1.79 -17.17
N LEU A 246 -2.70 2.32 -17.36
CA LEU A 246 -1.43 1.66 -17.07
C LEU A 246 -0.78 2.35 -15.89
N ALA A 247 -0.10 1.60 -15.05
CA ALA A 247 0.66 2.12 -13.92
C ALA A 247 2.00 1.41 -13.80
N GLY A 248 2.99 2.12 -13.29
CA GLY A 248 4.30 1.55 -13.00
C GLY A 248 4.90 2.24 -11.79
N ASP A 249 5.43 1.46 -10.85
CA ASP A 249 6.05 1.95 -9.62
C ASP A 249 7.42 1.32 -9.41
N ILE A 250 8.34 2.09 -8.81
CA ILE A 250 9.60 1.62 -8.26
C ILE A 250 9.54 1.82 -6.75
N VAL A 251 9.85 0.78 -6.00
CA VAL A 251 9.75 0.75 -4.54
C VAL A 251 11.09 0.33 -3.96
N ALA A 252 11.72 1.23 -3.21
CA ALA A 252 12.90 0.95 -2.41
C ALA A 252 12.49 0.78 -0.94
N THR A 253 12.90 -0.32 -0.32
CA THR A 253 12.74 -0.57 1.11
C THR A 253 14.10 -0.37 1.78
N ALA A 254 14.13 0.27 2.95
CA ALA A 254 15.39 0.64 3.62
C ALA A 254 16.31 -0.55 3.93
N THR A 255 15.74 -1.76 4.03
CA THR A 255 16.43 -3.00 4.38
C THR A 255 16.62 -3.98 3.21
N ALA A 256 16.05 -3.68 2.03
CA ALA A 256 16.22 -4.51 0.84
C ALA A 256 17.39 -3.98 -0.01
N ASP A 257 18.23 -4.88 -0.50
CA ASP A 257 19.39 -4.54 -1.32
C ASP A 257 18.97 -3.98 -2.69
N ASP A 258 17.90 -4.52 -3.28
CA ASP A 258 17.41 -4.12 -4.60
C ASP A 258 15.99 -3.55 -4.55
N PRO A 259 15.70 -2.49 -5.34
CA PRO A 259 14.35 -1.98 -5.46
C PRO A 259 13.43 -2.95 -6.22
N SER A 260 12.18 -3.07 -5.77
CA SER A 260 11.16 -3.79 -6.52
C SER A 260 10.53 -2.90 -7.60
N ALA A 261 10.23 -3.50 -8.76
CA ALA A 261 9.50 -2.87 -9.84
C ALA A 261 8.10 -3.46 -9.95
N ARG A 262 7.09 -2.62 -10.13
CA ARG A 262 5.70 -3.01 -10.21
C ARG A 262 5.06 -2.42 -11.45
N ILE A 263 4.26 -3.21 -12.15
CA ILE A 263 3.47 -2.75 -13.28
C ILE A 263 2.04 -3.23 -13.14
N GLY A 264 1.09 -2.45 -13.61
CA GLY A 264 -0.33 -2.77 -13.54
C GLY A 264 -1.12 -2.17 -14.68
N ALA A 265 -2.22 -2.83 -15.01
CA ALA A 265 -3.22 -2.37 -15.97
C ALA A 265 -4.61 -2.53 -15.37
N ASP A 266 -5.48 -1.52 -15.57
CA ASP A 266 -6.90 -1.53 -15.25
C ASP A 266 -7.69 -1.20 -16.52
N LEU A 267 -8.44 -2.17 -17.01
CA LEU A 267 -9.35 -2.02 -18.12
C LEU A 267 -10.78 -1.95 -17.58
N ALA A 268 -11.39 -0.76 -17.70
CA ALA A 268 -12.76 -0.52 -17.27
C ALA A 268 -13.70 -0.50 -18.46
N TYR A 269 -14.78 -1.29 -18.41
CA TYR A 269 -15.89 -1.26 -19.36
C TYR A 269 -17.07 -0.54 -18.73
N GLN A 270 -17.57 0.52 -19.40
CA GLN A 270 -18.67 1.38 -18.95
C GLN A 270 -18.53 1.88 -17.50
N LYS A 271 -17.30 1.95 -16.98
CA LYS A 271 -16.98 2.30 -15.57
C LYS A 271 -17.66 1.41 -14.53
N THR A 272 -18.19 0.27 -14.94
CA THR A 272 -18.89 -0.69 -14.07
C THR A 272 -18.19 -1.99 -13.91
N MET A 273 -17.51 -2.47 -14.96
CA MET A 273 -16.72 -3.71 -14.91
C MET A 273 -15.25 -3.36 -15.07
N HIS A 274 -14.42 -3.97 -14.24
CA HIS A 274 -12.98 -3.78 -14.24
C HIS A 274 -12.27 -5.12 -14.40
N LEU A 275 -11.33 -5.21 -15.30
CA LEU A 275 -10.37 -6.29 -15.41
C LEU A 275 -8.99 -5.73 -15.14
N ARG A 276 -8.27 -6.31 -14.17
CA ARG A 276 -6.96 -5.86 -13.76
C ARG A 276 -5.94 -6.96 -13.90
N ALA A 277 -4.73 -6.56 -14.29
CA ALA A 277 -3.59 -7.44 -14.31
C ALA A 277 -2.36 -6.67 -13.82
N GLY A 278 -1.47 -7.34 -13.12
CA GLY A 278 -0.26 -6.72 -12.61
C GLY A 278 0.88 -7.71 -12.42
N TYR A 279 2.07 -7.17 -12.28
CA TYR A 279 3.28 -7.94 -12.05
C TYR A 279 4.23 -7.20 -11.12
N ILE A 280 4.86 -7.92 -10.21
CA ILE A 280 5.87 -7.43 -9.27
C ILE A 280 7.16 -8.19 -9.55
N ALA A 281 8.23 -7.45 -9.84
CA ALA A 281 9.58 -7.98 -9.99
C ALA A 281 10.43 -7.60 -8.77
N ASN A 282 11.38 -8.44 -8.43
CA ASN A 282 12.35 -8.21 -7.34
C ASN A 282 11.69 -7.92 -5.98
N ASP A 283 10.58 -8.62 -5.67
CA ASP A 283 10.01 -8.54 -4.33
C ASP A 283 10.75 -9.51 -3.38
N THR A 284 10.70 -9.22 -2.07
CA THR A 284 11.41 -10.01 -1.04
C THR A 284 11.07 -11.49 -1.03
N ASP A 285 9.87 -11.86 -1.49
CA ASP A 285 9.38 -13.23 -1.57
C ASP A 285 9.20 -13.73 -3.03
N GLY A 286 9.91 -13.11 -3.97
CA GLY A 286 9.96 -13.50 -5.37
C GLY A 286 9.01 -12.72 -6.28
N ALA A 287 9.11 -12.99 -7.58
CA ALA A 287 8.26 -12.36 -8.59
C ALA A 287 6.82 -12.87 -8.50
N LYS A 288 5.86 -11.96 -8.66
CA LYS A 288 4.43 -12.27 -8.55
C LYS A 288 3.64 -11.69 -9.71
N ALA A 289 2.75 -12.48 -10.27
CA ALA A 289 1.68 -12.00 -11.12
C ALA A 289 0.41 -11.79 -10.30
N ALA A 290 -0.45 -10.88 -10.73
CA ALA A 290 -1.73 -10.63 -10.11
C ALA A 290 -2.82 -10.45 -11.15
N ILE A 291 -4.03 -10.88 -10.81
CA ILE A 291 -5.24 -10.61 -11.57
C ILE A 291 -6.32 -10.10 -10.62
N GLY A 292 -7.20 -9.25 -11.15
CA GLY A 292 -8.33 -8.71 -10.40
C GLY A 292 -9.55 -8.49 -11.28
N PHE A 293 -10.71 -8.64 -10.69
CA PHE A 293 -11.99 -8.35 -11.30
C PHE A 293 -12.79 -7.45 -10.38
N GLY A 294 -13.45 -6.43 -10.95
CA GLY A 294 -14.30 -5.49 -10.24
C GLY A 294 -15.65 -5.34 -10.90
N LEU A 295 -16.69 -5.22 -10.09
CA LEU A 295 -18.06 -4.93 -10.54
C LEU A 295 -18.63 -3.79 -9.73
N GLY A 296 -18.97 -2.68 -10.40
CA GLY A 296 -19.49 -1.47 -9.78
C GLY A 296 -20.90 -1.13 -10.26
N THR A 297 -21.77 -0.71 -9.36
CA THR A 297 -23.09 -0.19 -9.66
C THR A 297 -23.28 1.15 -8.96
N GLY A 298 -22.94 2.26 -9.64
CA GLY A 298 -23.18 3.61 -9.16
C GLY A 298 -22.54 3.95 -7.81
N ARG A 299 -23.01 3.32 -6.73
CA ARG A 299 -22.54 3.56 -5.35
C ARG A 299 -21.77 2.40 -4.75
N LEU A 300 -21.99 1.19 -5.25
CA LEU A 300 -21.39 -0.02 -4.73
C LEU A 300 -20.31 -0.52 -5.71
N LEU A 301 -19.14 -0.87 -5.19
CA LEU A 301 -18.07 -1.52 -5.96
C LEU A 301 -17.60 -2.74 -5.19
N PHE A 302 -17.64 -3.88 -5.85
CA PHE A 302 -17.12 -5.16 -5.38
C PHE A 302 -15.92 -5.56 -6.21
N ASP A 303 -14.82 -5.86 -5.57
CA ASP A 303 -13.57 -6.27 -6.22
C ASP A 303 -13.04 -7.57 -5.61
N ILE A 304 -12.49 -8.42 -6.45
CA ILE A 304 -11.75 -9.61 -6.06
C ILE A 304 -10.39 -9.61 -6.76
N ALA A 305 -9.35 -10.14 -6.11
CA ALA A 305 -8.05 -10.31 -6.72
C ALA A 305 -7.30 -11.53 -6.16
N ARG A 306 -6.37 -12.04 -6.95
CA ARG A 306 -5.45 -13.11 -6.58
C ARG A 306 -4.04 -12.80 -7.06
N THR A 307 -3.06 -13.28 -6.31
CA THR A 307 -1.64 -13.25 -6.71
C THR A 307 -1.16 -14.67 -7.00
N PHE A 308 -0.22 -14.82 -7.90
CA PHE A 308 0.40 -16.06 -8.31
C PHE A 308 1.92 -15.90 -8.23
N GLY A 309 2.63 -16.97 -7.87
CA GLY A 309 4.07 -16.95 -7.65
C GLY A 309 4.48 -16.57 -6.22
N GLY A 310 5.78 -16.67 -5.96
CA GLY A 310 6.37 -16.42 -4.65
C GLY A 310 6.09 -17.53 -3.63
N LEU A 311 6.50 -17.30 -2.39
CA LEU A 311 6.42 -18.25 -1.29
C LEU A 311 5.02 -18.83 -1.03
N SER A 312 3.99 -18.07 -1.34
CA SER A 312 2.60 -18.51 -1.12
C SER A 312 2.17 -19.63 -2.07
N GLU A 313 2.67 -19.60 -3.32
CA GLU A 313 2.42 -20.67 -4.30
C GLU A 313 3.17 -21.93 -3.92
N ASP A 314 4.43 -21.81 -3.52
CA ASP A 314 5.26 -22.92 -3.06
C ASP A 314 4.66 -23.62 -1.84
N ALA A 315 3.97 -22.87 -0.98
CA ALA A 315 3.23 -23.41 0.15
C ALA A 315 1.82 -23.94 -0.19
N GLY A 316 1.44 -23.94 -1.46
CA GLY A 316 0.15 -24.45 -1.94
C GLY A 316 -1.07 -23.59 -1.57
N LYS A 317 -0.87 -22.33 -1.13
CA LYS A 317 -1.95 -21.42 -0.74
C LYS A 317 -1.85 -20.09 -1.48
N THR A 318 -2.64 -19.94 -2.54
CA THR A 318 -2.71 -18.71 -3.34
C THR A 318 -3.44 -17.61 -2.56
N PRO A 319 -2.83 -16.43 -2.32
CA PRO A 319 -3.48 -15.33 -1.63
C PRO A 319 -4.72 -14.85 -2.38
N ALA A 320 -5.78 -14.55 -1.61
CA ALA A 320 -7.05 -14.03 -2.12
C ALA A 320 -7.42 -12.73 -1.39
N TYR A 321 -7.97 -11.78 -2.16
CA TYR A 321 -8.37 -10.46 -1.67
C TYR A 321 -9.77 -10.13 -2.16
N VAL A 322 -10.58 -9.61 -1.25
CA VAL A 322 -11.95 -9.15 -1.53
C VAL A 322 -12.14 -7.76 -0.97
N SER A 323 -12.76 -6.87 -1.74
CA SER A 323 -13.07 -5.51 -1.30
C SER A 323 -14.52 -5.18 -1.62
N LEU A 324 -15.20 -4.54 -0.68
CA LEU A 324 -16.51 -3.96 -0.85
C LEU A 324 -16.45 -2.49 -0.47
N ARG A 325 -16.83 -1.61 -1.41
CA ARG A 325 -16.82 -0.15 -1.20
C ARG A 325 -18.20 0.42 -1.50
N PHE A 326 -18.66 1.29 -0.62
CA PHE A 326 -19.92 2.01 -0.74
C PHE A 326 -19.67 3.52 -0.71
N ALA A 327 -19.99 4.20 -1.80
CA ALA A 327 -19.86 5.65 -1.95
C ALA A 327 -21.24 6.34 -1.89
N PHE A 328 -21.37 7.47 -1.17
CA PHE A 328 -22.63 8.18 -0.98
C PHE A 328 -22.46 9.68 -0.81
#